data_919d4074adda0f671334c57c088b37d8
#
_entry.id   919d4074adda0f671334c57c088b37d8
#
_cell.length_a   1.000
_cell.length_b   1.000
_cell.length_c   1.000
_cell.angle_alpha   90.00
_cell.angle_beta   90.00
_cell.angle_gamma   90.00
#
_symmetry.space_group_name_H-M   'P 1'
#
loop_
_entity.id
_entity.type
_entity.pdbx_description
1 polymer ?
#
loop_
_entity_poly.entity_id
_entity_poly.type
_entity_poly.pdbx_seq_one_letter_code
_entity_poly.pdbx_strand_id
1 'polypeptide(L)'
;MNVIQAEFIKSAAKPKDYPPPGLPEVAFVGRSNVGKSSLINVLSGRKGLVRTSSTPGRTQLINFFDINSVLTLVDLPGYGYAKAPPALRKQWGPMIESYLAIRESLKAVVLILDIRRVPSDGDLQMLRWLEMYNIPPILVVTKCDKLSKNEQAKQKGIIAAAIKRDKGMMLPFSALSKVGRDGIWGEILRVLEINPKVETQS
;
A
#
# COMPACT_ATOMS: atom_id res chain seq x y z
N MET A 1 -8.68 -3.85 -13.59
CA MET A 1 -8.81 -5.24 -13.11
C MET A 1 -10.18 -5.47 -12.51
N ASN A 2 -10.87 -6.53 -12.92
CA ASN A 2 -12.09 -7.00 -12.28
C ASN A 2 -11.70 -8.02 -11.19
N VAL A 3 -12.01 -7.75 -9.93
CA VAL A 3 -11.74 -8.68 -8.82
C VAL A 3 -12.99 -9.52 -8.58
N ILE A 4 -12.89 -10.80 -8.91
CA ILE A 4 -13.95 -11.80 -8.72
C ILE A 4 -13.78 -12.45 -7.34
N GLN A 5 -12.54 -12.78 -6.99
CA GLN A 5 -12.17 -13.45 -5.75
C GLN A 5 -11.12 -12.63 -5.00
N ALA A 6 -11.30 -12.47 -3.70
CA ALA A 6 -10.30 -11.88 -2.81
C ALA A 6 -10.40 -12.59 -1.46
N GLU A 7 -9.33 -13.29 -1.09
CA GLU A 7 -9.31 -14.17 0.09
C GLU A 7 -8.10 -13.90 0.97
N PHE A 8 -8.33 -13.96 2.28
CA PHE A 8 -7.26 -13.90 3.26
C PHE A 8 -6.48 -15.23 3.25
N ILE A 9 -5.16 -15.16 3.06
CA ILE A 9 -4.29 -16.34 3.11
C ILE A 9 -3.84 -16.58 4.55
N LYS A 10 -3.07 -15.64 5.12
CA LYS A 10 -2.56 -15.71 6.50
C LYS A 10 -1.98 -14.39 6.98
N SER A 11 -1.70 -14.32 8.28
CA SER A 11 -0.89 -13.27 8.91
C SER A 11 0.46 -13.83 9.36
N ALA A 12 1.50 -13.02 9.27
CA ALA A 12 2.85 -13.42 9.65
C ALA A 12 3.59 -12.29 10.37
N ALA A 13 4.38 -12.64 11.38
CA ALA A 13 5.26 -11.73 12.10
C ALA A 13 6.74 -11.91 11.71
N LYS A 14 7.10 -13.08 11.21
CA LYS A 14 8.48 -13.47 10.93
C LYS A 14 8.59 -14.15 9.57
N PRO A 15 9.76 -14.10 8.92
CA PRO A 15 9.97 -14.70 7.59
C PRO A 15 9.54 -16.17 7.48
N LYS A 16 9.80 -16.97 8.49
CA LYS A 16 9.43 -18.40 8.52
C LYS A 16 7.92 -18.65 8.46
N ASP A 17 7.13 -17.64 8.79
CA ASP A 17 5.67 -17.72 8.83
C ASP A 17 5.03 -17.19 7.52
N TYR A 18 5.82 -16.66 6.59
CA TYR A 18 5.31 -16.18 5.30
C TYR A 18 4.72 -17.34 4.49
N PRO A 19 3.71 -17.09 3.64
CA PRO A 19 3.25 -18.11 2.69
C PRO A 19 4.40 -18.48 1.76
N PRO A 20 4.41 -19.71 1.21
CA PRO A 20 5.39 -20.08 0.18
C PRO A 20 5.43 -19.05 -0.94
N PRO A 21 6.61 -18.79 -1.55
CA PRO A 21 6.69 -17.92 -2.72
C PRO A 21 5.86 -18.50 -3.86
N GLY A 22 5.21 -17.65 -4.63
CA GLY A 22 4.33 -18.10 -5.72
C GLY A 22 3.89 -16.91 -6.56
N LEU A 23 2.67 -16.45 -6.38
CA LEU A 23 2.13 -15.30 -7.10
C LEU A 23 2.94 -14.02 -6.84
N PRO A 24 3.04 -13.12 -7.82
CA PRO A 24 3.67 -11.82 -7.61
C PRO A 24 2.94 -11.04 -6.52
N GLU A 25 3.71 -10.37 -5.68
CA GLU A 25 3.19 -9.62 -4.53
C GLU A 25 3.29 -8.12 -4.73
N VAL A 26 2.25 -7.41 -4.31
CA VAL A 26 2.25 -5.95 -4.17
C VAL A 26 1.92 -5.61 -2.72
N ALA A 27 2.87 -4.98 -2.04
CA ALA A 27 2.70 -4.60 -0.65
C ALA A 27 2.14 -3.18 -0.51
N PHE A 28 1.32 -2.97 0.51
CA PHE A 28 0.70 -1.70 0.86
C PHE A 28 1.27 -1.20 2.16
N VAL A 29 1.79 0.02 2.15
CA VAL A 29 2.42 0.62 3.31
C VAL A 29 2.05 2.09 3.42
N GLY A 30 2.08 2.61 4.62
CA GLY A 30 1.82 4.02 4.89
C GLY A 30 1.62 4.27 6.37
N ARG A 31 1.51 5.55 6.71
CA ARG A 31 1.28 5.98 8.08
C ARG A 31 -0.05 5.45 8.62
N SER A 32 -0.12 5.20 9.92
CA SER A 32 -1.37 4.84 10.60
C SER A 32 -2.48 5.85 10.28
N ASN A 33 -3.69 5.35 9.97
CA ASN A 33 -4.86 6.15 9.57
C ASN A 33 -4.70 6.96 8.26
N VAL A 34 -3.75 6.59 7.41
CA VAL A 34 -3.59 7.21 6.08
C VAL A 34 -4.70 6.80 5.10
N GLY A 35 -5.39 5.69 5.34
CA GLY A 35 -6.43 5.13 4.47
C GLY A 35 -6.05 3.83 3.78
N LYS A 36 -4.96 3.17 4.23
CA LYS A 36 -4.43 1.92 3.67
C LYS A 36 -5.49 0.81 3.58
N SER A 37 -6.13 0.46 4.70
CA SER A 37 -7.18 -0.58 4.73
C SER A 37 -8.39 -0.22 3.86
N SER A 38 -8.75 1.06 3.77
CA SER A 38 -9.83 1.53 2.89
C SER A 38 -9.45 1.37 1.42
N LEU A 39 -8.20 1.66 1.07
CA LEU A 39 -7.70 1.49 -0.30
C LEU A 39 -7.73 0.00 -0.68
N ILE A 40 -7.18 -0.90 0.15
CA ILE A 40 -7.17 -2.34 -0.12
C ILE A 40 -8.60 -2.88 -0.28
N ASN A 41 -9.53 -2.47 0.59
CA ASN A 41 -10.94 -2.88 0.49
C ASN A 41 -11.61 -2.39 -0.80
N VAL A 42 -11.30 -1.16 -1.26
CA VAL A 42 -11.83 -0.63 -2.53
C VAL A 42 -11.20 -1.35 -3.72
N LEU A 43 -9.91 -1.61 -3.71
CA LEU A 43 -9.23 -2.36 -4.76
C LEU A 43 -9.76 -3.78 -4.87
N SER A 44 -9.88 -4.48 -3.76
CA SER A 44 -10.39 -5.86 -3.71
C SER A 44 -11.90 -5.98 -4.01
N GLY A 45 -12.64 -4.88 -4.03
CA GLY A 45 -14.10 -4.91 -4.16
C GLY A 45 -14.83 -5.54 -2.94
N ARG A 46 -14.12 -5.86 -1.86
CA ARG A 46 -14.64 -6.53 -0.66
C ARG A 46 -14.71 -5.58 0.51
N LYS A 47 -15.91 -5.36 1.04
CA LYS A 47 -16.09 -4.63 2.30
C LYS A 47 -15.53 -5.47 3.45
N GLY A 48 -14.51 -4.97 4.16
CA GLY A 48 -13.99 -5.60 5.37
C GLY A 48 -13.00 -6.75 5.14
N LEU A 49 -12.45 -6.94 3.93
CA LEU A 49 -11.32 -7.84 3.71
C LEU A 49 -10.16 -7.49 4.65
N VAL A 50 -9.80 -6.22 4.67
CA VAL A 50 -8.92 -5.68 5.70
C VAL A 50 -9.79 -4.90 6.70
N ARG A 51 -9.71 -5.28 7.98
CA ARG A 51 -10.46 -4.59 9.04
C ARG A 51 -9.96 -3.16 9.18
N THR A 52 -10.83 -2.22 8.86
CA THR A 52 -10.59 -0.81 9.18
C THR A 52 -10.79 -0.62 10.68
N SER A 53 -9.77 -0.17 11.39
CA SER A 53 -9.86 0.12 12.81
C SER A 53 -9.60 1.61 13.03
N SER A 54 -10.49 2.26 13.78
CA SER A 54 -10.23 3.58 14.34
C SER A 54 -9.21 3.52 15.49
N THR A 55 -8.99 2.32 16.05
CA THR A 55 -7.95 2.09 17.07
C THR A 55 -6.62 1.85 16.38
N PRO A 56 -5.69 2.77 16.46
CA PRO A 56 -4.40 2.66 15.81
C PRO A 56 -3.51 1.58 16.47
N GLY A 57 -2.63 0.93 15.70
CA GLY A 57 -1.72 -0.10 16.20
C GLY A 57 -2.28 -1.53 16.17
N ARG A 58 -3.43 -1.76 15.54
CA ARG A 58 -4.06 -3.08 15.49
C ARG A 58 -3.44 -4.02 14.45
N THR A 59 -2.87 -3.51 13.36
CA THR A 59 -2.14 -4.33 12.39
C THR A 59 -0.69 -4.45 12.85
N GLN A 60 -0.43 -5.49 13.61
CA GLN A 60 0.92 -5.82 14.11
C GLN A 60 1.61 -6.89 13.25
N LEU A 61 0.90 -7.44 12.28
CA LEU A 61 1.32 -8.54 11.43
C LEU A 61 1.26 -8.11 9.96
N ILE A 62 2.04 -8.77 9.14
CA ILE A 62 1.94 -8.71 7.68
C ILE A 62 0.80 -9.64 7.28
N ASN A 63 -0.18 -9.11 6.53
CA ASN A 63 -1.34 -9.89 6.09
C ASN A 63 -1.29 -10.11 4.58
N PHE A 64 -1.50 -11.34 4.15
CA PHE A 64 -1.46 -11.77 2.77
C PHE A 64 -2.86 -12.10 2.27
N PHE A 65 -3.20 -11.61 1.06
CA PHE A 65 -4.51 -11.79 0.44
C PHE A 65 -4.33 -12.22 -1.01
N ASP A 66 -4.92 -13.34 -1.38
CA ASP A 66 -5.02 -13.79 -2.77
C ASP A 66 -6.03 -12.93 -3.53
N ILE A 67 -5.70 -12.54 -4.75
CA ILE A 67 -6.60 -11.84 -5.66
C ILE A 67 -6.68 -12.61 -6.98
N ASN A 68 -7.82 -13.22 -7.21
CA ASN A 68 -8.14 -13.99 -8.43
C ASN A 68 -7.13 -15.10 -8.75
N SER A 69 -6.34 -15.57 -7.80
CA SER A 69 -5.19 -16.48 -8.03
C SER A 69 -4.19 -15.96 -9.07
N VAL A 70 -4.09 -14.63 -9.21
CA VAL A 70 -3.21 -13.93 -10.16
C VAL A 70 -2.09 -13.18 -9.45
N LEU A 71 -2.40 -12.56 -8.31
CA LEU A 71 -1.45 -11.81 -7.50
C LEU A 71 -1.83 -11.84 -6.01
N THR A 72 -0.86 -11.51 -5.17
CA THR A 72 -1.08 -11.35 -3.73
C THR A 72 -0.99 -9.88 -3.34
N LEU A 73 -2.02 -9.33 -2.69
CA LEU A 73 -1.92 -8.06 -1.97
C LEU A 73 -1.38 -8.32 -0.56
N VAL A 74 -0.43 -7.50 -0.14
CA VAL A 74 0.21 -7.64 1.18
C VAL A 74 0.00 -6.38 1.99
N ASP A 75 -0.72 -6.49 3.12
CA ASP A 75 -0.97 -5.37 4.02
C ASP A 75 0.12 -5.32 5.09
N LEU A 76 1.06 -4.38 4.95
CA LEU A 76 2.13 -4.16 5.92
C LEU A 76 1.62 -3.32 7.11
N PRO A 77 2.22 -3.48 8.30
CA PRO A 77 1.92 -2.64 9.45
C PRO A 77 2.06 -1.15 9.13
N GLY A 78 1.11 -0.35 9.61
CA GLY A 78 1.19 1.12 9.49
C GLY A 78 2.19 1.70 10.49
N TYR A 79 3.07 2.59 10.04
CA TYR A 79 4.04 3.28 10.89
C TYR A 79 3.52 4.60 11.47
N GLY A 80 4.32 5.23 12.34
CA GLY A 80 4.08 6.60 12.83
C GLY A 80 2.91 6.75 13.79
N TYR A 81 2.49 5.67 14.46
CA TYR A 81 1.49 5.76 15.51
C TYR A 81 2.12 6.20 16.84
N ALA A 82 1.91 7.48 17.19
CA ALA A 82 2.53 8.11 18.37
C ALA A 82 2.13 7.45 19.71
N LYS A 83 0.90 6.90 19.80
CA LYS A 83 0.38 6.24 21.00
C LYS A 83 0.70 4.76 21.10
N ALA A 84 1.41 4.17 20.11
CA ALA A 84 1.87 2.79 20.24
C ALA A 84 2.94 2.68 21.33
N PRO A 85 2.95 1.61 22.14
CA PRO A 85 4.02 1.36 23.09
C PRO A 85 5.39 1.41 22.40
N PRO A 86 6.43 1.98 23.06
CA PRO A 86 7.76 2.11 22.46
C PRO A 86 8.33 0.79 21.94
N ALA A 87 8.06 -0.31 22.63
CA ALA A 87 8.48 -1.67 22.23
C ALA A 87 7.88 -2.09 20.88
N LEU A 88 6.59 -1.80 20.64
CA LEU A 88 5.93 -2.10 19.36
C LEU A 88 6.46 -1.25 18.22
N ARG A 89 6.73 0.04 18.48
CA ARG A 89 7.33 0.93 17.47
C ARG A 89 8.71 0.46 17.02
N LYS A 90 9.52 -0.08 17.95
CA LYS A 90 10.83 -0.65 17.63
C LYS A 90 10.77 -1.94 16.79
N GLN A 91 9.66 -2.67 16.83
CA GLN A 91 9.51 -3.92 16.07
C GLN A 91 9.03 -3.73 14.63
N TRP A 92 8.30 -2.66 14.32
CA TRP A 92 7.73 -2.44 12.97
C TRP A 92 8.80 -2.18 11.91
N GLY A 93 9.79 -1.36 12.23
CA GLY A 93 10.88 -1.07 11.29
C GLY A 93 11.58 -2.35 10.83
N PRO A 94 12.17 -3.13 11.76
CA PRO A 94 12.84 -4.39 11.41
C PRO A 94 11.94 -5.40 10.70
N MET A 95 10.65 -5.50 11.05
CA MET A 95 9.71 -6.41 10.39
C MET A 95 9.49 -6.02 8.92
N ILE A 96 9.23 -4.74 8.65
CA ILE A 96 9.00 -4.23 7.30
C ILE A 96 10.29 -4.35 6.48
N GLU A 97 11.41 -3.89 7.04
CA GLU A 97 12.71 -3.94 6.38
C GLU A 97 13.11 -5.37 6.02
N SER A 98 12.95 -6.32 6.96
CA SER A 98 13.18 -7.74 6.69
C SER A 98 12.30 -8.27 5.55
N TYR A 99 11.01 -7.90 5.53
CA TYR A 99 10.11 -8.30 4.44
C TYR A 99 10.60 -7.74 3.09
N LEU A 100 10.95 -6.46 3.02
CA LEU A 100 11.45 -5.83 1.80
C LEU A 100 12.75 -6.46 1.31
N ALA A 101 13.66 -6.82 2.23
CA ALA A 101 14.97 -7.33 1.90
C ALA A 101 14.98 -8.75 1.33
N ILE A 102 14.06 -9.61 1.79
CA ILE A 102 14.15 -11.06 1.50
C ILE A 102 13.00 -11.62 0.67
N ARG A 103 11.92 -10.83 0.44
CA ARG A 103 10.72 -11.35 -0.21
C ARG A 103 10.84 -11.31 -1.75
N GLU A 104 11.26 -12.41 -2.35
CA GLU A 104 11.47 -12.54 -3.80
C GLU A 104 10.21 -12.33 -4.64
N SER A 105 9.04 -12.73 -4.10
CA SER A 105 7.74 -12.53 -4.76
C SER A 105 7.32 -11.06 -4.80
N LEU A 106 7.91 -10.19 -3.97
CA LEU A 106 7.56 -8.76 -3.92
C LEU A 106 8.05 -8.05 -5.17
N LYS A 107 7.12 -7.45 -5.92
CA LYS A 107 7.41 -6.76 -7.20
C LYS A 107 7.24 -5.25 -7.11
N ALA A 108 6.39 -4.76 -6.21
CA ALA A 108 6.17 -3.33 -6.01
C ALA A 108 5.62 -3.04 -4.61
N VAL A 109 5.76 -1.79 -4.18
CA VAL A 109 5.15 -1.29 -2.95
C VAL A 109 4.29 -0.07 -3.24
N VAL A 110 3.02 -0.13 -2.88
CA VAL A 110 2.11 1.01 -2.87
C VAL A 110 2.38 1.83 -1.60
N LEU A 111 3.09 2.95 -1.77
CA LEU A 111 3.31 3.91 -0.69
C LEU A 111 2.16 4.92 -0.65
N ILE A 112 1.46 4.94 0.48
CA ILE A 112 0.22 5.68 0.67
C ILE A 112 0.46 6.91 1.52
N LEU A 113 0.15 8.09 0.96
CA LEU A 113 0.30 9.39 1.59
C LEU A 113 -1.07 10.06 1.76
N ASP A 114 -1.27 10.82 2.83
CA ASP A 114 -2.46 11.66 3.00
C ASP A 114 -2.22 13.00 2.28
N ILE A 115 -3.01 13.30 1.24
CA ILE A 115 -2.83 14.51 0.41
C ILE A 115 -2.82 15.81 1.22
N ARG A 116 -3.41 15.82 2.42
CA ARG A 116 -3.52 17.00 3.28
C ARG A 116 -2.26 17.25 4.13
N ARG A 117 -1.24 16.38 4.04
CA ARG A 117 -0.08 16.39 4.93
C ARG A 117 1.22 16.38 4.14
N VAL A 118 2.23 17.03 4.70
CA VAL A 118 3.61 16.84 4.24
C VAL A 118 4.07 15.45 4.66
N PRO A 119 4.82 14.73 3.80
CA PRO A 119 5.43 13.45 4.14
C PRO A 119 6.24 13.51 5.43
N SER A 120 6.09 12.50 6.27
CA SER A 120 6.81 12.37 7.53
C SER A 120 8.17 11.67 7.33
N ASP A 121 9.03 11.72 8.35
CA ASP A 121 10.31 10.97 8.34
C ASP A 121 10.12 9.48 8.06
N GLY A 122 9.01 8.88 8.53
CA GLY A 122 8.67 7.49 8.23
C GLY A 122 8.36 7.25 6.75
N ASP A 123 7.69 8.21 6.08
CA ASP A 123 7.43 8.14 4.64
C ASP A 123 8.73 8.25 3.85
N LEU A 124 9.63 9.15 4.25
CA LEU A 124 10.94 9.33 3.64
C LEU A 124 11.86 8.12 3.89
N GLN A 125 11.81 7.54 5.09
CA GLN A 125 12.56 6.32 5.40
C GLN A 125 12.09 5.15 4.55
N MET A 126 10.78 5.00 4.34
CA MET A 126 10.23 3.98 3.45
C MET A 126 10.75 4.12 2.03
N LEU A 127 10.76 5.34 1.48
CA LEU A 127 11.30 5.58 0.14
C LEU A 127 12.79 5.21 0.04
N ARG A 128 13.60 5.53 1.06
CA ARG A 128 15.02 5.11 1.10
C ARG A 128 15.18 3.59 1.09
N TRP A 129 14.35 2.85 1.83
CA TRP A 129 14.38 1.38 1.79
C TRP A 129 13.99 0.85 0.43
N LEU A 130 12.93 1.39 -0.19
CA LEU A 130 12.51 0.95 -1.53
C LEU A 130 13.60 1.18 -2.57
N GLU A 131 14.33 2.31 -2.49
CA GLU A 131 15.50 2.58 -3.33
C GLU A 131 16.65 1.59 -3.05
N MET A 132 16.97 1.36 -1.78
CA MET A 132 18.03 0.44 -1.35
C MET A 132 17.80 -1.00 -1.85
N TYR A 133 16.55 -1.47 -1.80
CA TYR A 133 16.19 -2.83 -2.24
C TYR A 133 15.73 -2.91 -3.69
N ASN A 134 15.85 -1.82 -4.48
CA ASN A 134 15.43 -1.74 -5.88
C ASN A 134 13.96 -2.14 -6.10
N ILE A 135 13.07 -1.79 -5.17
CA ILE A 135 11.63 -2.07 -5.26
C ILE A 135 10.92 -0.83 -5.81
N PRO A 136 10.21 -0.93 -6.95
CA PRO A 136 9.49 0.20 -7.52
C PRO A 136 8.35 0.68 -6.61
N PRO A 137 8.30 1.98 -6.23
CA PRO A 137 7.19 2.55 -5.49
C PRO A 137 6.04 2.95 -6.42
N ILE A 138 4.82 2.59 -6.05
CA ILE A 138 3.58 3.14 -6.60
C ILE A 138 3.06 4.18 -5.61
N LEU A 139 3.10 5.45 -5.98
CA LEU A 139 2.75 6.55 -5.08
C LEU A 139 1.25 6.85 -5.14
N VAL A 140 0.54 6.66 -4.03
CA VAL A 140 -0.90 6.92 -3.92
C VAL A 140 -1.15 8.02 -2.90
N VAL A 141 -1.86 9.09 -3.30
CA VAL A 141 -2.30 10.14 -2.40
C VAL A 141 -3.78 9.98 -2.08
N THR A 142 -4.10 9.72 -0.83
CA THR A 142 -5.46 9.43 -0.35
C THR A 142 -6.20 10.68 0.13
N LYS A 143 -7.52 10.53 0.37
CA LYS A 143 -8.42 11.57 0.92
C LYS A 143 -8.54 12.79 0.02
N CYS A 144 -8.43 12.59 -1.29
CA CYS A 144 -8.54 13.66 -2.28
C CYS A 144 -9.92 14.34 -2.24
N ASP A 145 -10.95 13.64 -1.79
CA ASP A 145 -12.30 14.19 -1.56
C ASP A 145 -12.37 15.31 -0.49
N LYS A 146 -11.31 15.49 0.29
CA LYS A 146 -11.23 16.52 1.33
C LYS A 146 -10.67 17.86 0.84
N LEU A 147 -10.28 17.95 -0.42
CA LEU A 147 -9.67 19.12 -1.03
C LEU A 147 -10.29 19.40 -2.40
N SER A 148 -10.42 20.69 -2.76
CA SER A 148 -10.73 21.10 -4.11
C SER A 148 -9.63 20.70 -5.10
N LYS A 149 -9.91 20.67 -6.40
CA LYS A 149 -8.92 20.31 -7.43
C LYS A 149 -7.67 21.20 -7.40
N ASN A 150 -7.84 22.50 -7.15
CA ASN A 150 -6.73 23.46 -7.07
C ASN A 150 -5.85 23.17 -5.84
N GLU A 151 -6.47 22.90 -4.69
CA GLU A 151 -5.75 22.51 -3.46
C GLU A 151 -5.04 21.18 -3.64
N GLN A 152 -5.67 20.19 -4.30
CA GLN A 152 -5.01 18.91 -4.62
C GLN A 152 -3.75 19.12 -5.47
N ALA A 153 -3.81 19.97 -6.49
CA ALA A 153 -2.66 20.27 -7.34
C ALA A 153 -1.53 20.94 -6.55
N LYS A 154 -1.86 21.91 -5.67
CA LYS A 154 -0.90 22.57 -4.77
C LYS A 154 -0.25 21.57 -3.81
N GLN A 155 -1.07 20.74 -3.15
CA GLN A 155 -0.59 19.77 -2.16
C GLN A 155 0.27 18.68 -2.81
N LYS A 156 -0.10 18.19 -3.99
CA LYS A 156 0.75 17.26 -4.76
C LYS A 156 2.11 17.88 -5.08
N GLY A 157 2.16 19.16 -5.39
CA GLY A 157 3.44 19.88 -5.58
C GLY A 157 4.30 19.90 -4.32
N ILE A 158 3.70 20.18 -3.16
CA ILE A 158 4.39 20.18 -1.86
C ILE A 158 4.92 18.77 -1.53
N ILE A 159 4.08 17.74 -1.70
CA ILE A 159 4.49 16.35 -1.46
C ILE A 159 5.62 15.97 -2.40
N ALA A 160 5.49 16.26 -3.70
CA ALA A 160 6.50 15.98 -4.73
C ALA A 160 7.87 16.55 -4.38
N ALA A 161 7.89 17.83 -3.97
CA ALA A 161 9.12 18.49 -3.54
C ALA A 161 9.74 17.80 -2.30
N ALA A 162 8.92 17.42 -1.31
CA ALA A 162 9.38 16.77 -0.08
C ALA A 162 9.99 15.39 -0.35
N ILE A 163 9.42 14.60 -1.27
CA ILE A 163 9.91 13.25 -1.61
C ILE A 163 10.85 13.22 -2.82
N LYS A 164 11.16 14.40 -3.41
CA LYS A 164 12.03 14.54 -4.60
C LYS A 164 11.58 13.64 -5.77
N ARG A 165 10.29 13.64 -6.07
CA ARG A 165 9.69 12.89 -7.18
C ARG A 165 8.79 13.80 -8.02
N ASP A 166 8.51 13.40 -9.27
CA ASP A 166 7.55 14.13 -10.10
C ASP A 166 6.12 14.01 -9.55
N LYS A 167 5.38 15.13 -9.55
CA LYS A 167 3.99 15.17 -9.09
C LYS A 167 3.04 14.32 -9.94
N GLY A 168 3.40 14.07 -11.21
CA GLY A 168 2.64 13.23 -12.14
C GLY A 168 2.63 11.76 -11.75
N MET A 169 3.66 11.30 -11.00
CA MET A 169 3.73 9.92 -10.51
C MET A 169 2.73 9.60 -9.41
N MET A 170 2.05 10.60 -8.82
CA MET A 170 1.13 10.40 -7.71
C MET A 170 -0.28 10.15 -8.19
N LEU A 171 -0.81 8.97 -7.90
CA LEU A 171 -2.17 8.56 -8.21
C LEU A 171 -3.13 9.07 -7.12
N PRO A 172 -4.10 9.93 -7.46
CA PRO A 172 -5.08 10.41 -6.50
C PRO A 172 -6.11 9.32 -6.18
N PHE A 173 -6.51 9.24 -4.90
CA PHE A 173 -7.49 8.27 -4.45
C PHE A 173 -8.47 8.85 -3.42
N SER A 174 -9.73 8.46 -3.54
CA SER A 174 -10.76 8.68 -2.51
C SER A 174 -11.50 7.37 -2.22
N ALA A 175 -11.52 6.96 -0.96
CA ALA A 175 -12.31 5.80 -0.53
C ALA A 175 -13.82 6.07 -0.58
N LEU A 176 -14.24 7.34 -0.45
CA LEU A 176 -15.63 7.75 -0.47
C LEU A 176 -16.24 7.66 -1.88
N SER A 177 -15.57 8.27 -2.87
CA SER A 177 -16.04 8.31 -4.26
C SER A 177 -15.48 7.17 -5.12
N LYS A 178 -14.51 6.39 -4.61
CA LYS A 178 -13.74 5.36 -5.31
C LYS A 178 -12.94 5.88 -6.51
N VAL A 179 -12.81 7.18 -6.66
CA VAL A 179 -11.95 7.81 -7.68
C VAL A 179 -10.52 7.31 -7.53
N GLY A 180 -9.85 7.00 -8.63
CA GLY A 180 -8.47 6.52 -8.69
C GLY A 180 -8.32 5.00 -8.64
N ARG A 181 -9.39 4.23 -8.35
CA ARG A 181 -9.32 2.76 -8.26
C ARG A 181 -8.72 2.13 -9.52
N ASP A 182 -9.24 2.48 -10.67
CA ASP A 182 -8.83 1.85 -11.94
C ASP A 182 -7.42 2.30 -12.36
N GLY A 183 -7.05 3.56 -12.09
CA GLY A 183 -5.69 4.04 -12.32
C GLY A 183 -4.65 3.33 -11.45
N ILE A 184 -4.98 3.06 -10.18
CA ILE A 184 -4.08 2.31 -9.28
C ILE A 184 -3.96 0.86 -9.74
N TRP A 185 -5.06 0.20 -10.14
CA TRP A 185 -5.00 -1.13 -10.73
C TRP A 185 -4.18 -1.15 -12.02
N GLY A 186 -4.36 -0.16 -12.90
CA GLY A 186 -3.58 -0.02 -14.13
C GLY A 186 -2.07 0.01 -13.84
N GLU A 187 -1.65 0.79 -12.84
CA GLU A 187 -0.24 0.90 -12.46
C GLU A 187 0.29 -0.39 -11.81
N ILE A 188 -0.51 -1.04 -10.94
CA ILE A 188 -0.15 -2.35 -10.36
C ILE A 188 0.08 -3.37 -11.46
N LEU A 189 -0.86 -3.54 -12.38
CA LEU A 189 -0.76 -4.51 -13.48
C LEU A 189 0.42 -4.21 -14.41
N ARG A 190 0.68 -2.92 -14.68
CA ARG A 190 1.82 -2.47 -15.49
C ARG A 190 3.16 -2.90 -14.86
N VAL A 191 3.32 -2.68 -13.55
CA VAL A 191 4.56 -3.05 -12.83
C VAL A 191 4.72 -4.56 -12.72
N LEU A 192 3.61 -5.30 -12.63
CA LEU A 192 3.61 -6.76 -12.59
C LEU A 192 3.72 -7.41 -13.99
N GLU A 193 3.70 -6.59 -15.06
CA GLU A 193 3.67 -7.07 -16.46
C GLU A 193 2.48 -8.00 -16.76
N ILE A 194 1.38 -7.85 -16.03
CA ILE A 194 0.15 -8.62 -16.19
C ILE A 194 -0.75 -7.94 -17.22
N ASN A 195 -1.11 -8.67 -18.29
CA ASN A 195 -2.03 -8.16 -19.30
C ASN A 195 -3.48 -8.26 -18.80
N PRO A 196 -4.22 -7.15 -18.66
CA PRO A 196 -5.61 -7.19 -18.16
C PRO A 196 -6.61 -7.92 -19.07
N LYS A 197 -6.22 -8.27 -20.31
CA LYS A 197 -7.09 -8.95 -21.29
C LYS A 197 -7.11 -10.47 -21.14
N VAL A 198 -6.25 -11.07 -20.31
CA VAL A 198 -6.16 -12.55 -20.17
C VAL A 198 -7.17 -13.12 -19.15
N GLU A 199 -7.84 -12.27 -18.36
CA GLU A 199 -8.72 -12.71 -17.25
C GLU A 199 -10.15 -13.09 -17.65
N THR A 200 -10.50 -13.20 -18.95
CA THR A 200 -11.87 -13.45 -19.40
C THR A 200 -12.11 -14.81 -20.05
N GLN A 201 -11.23 -15.80 -19.84
CA GLN A 201 -11.47 -17.17 -20.34
C GLN A 201 -11.10 -18.20 -19.26
N SER A 202 -12.03 -18.45 -18.37
CA SER A 202 -12.18 -19.75 -17.67
C SER A 202 -13.54 -19.80 -17.00
#